data_ed92a1929cdb38f6329f6fd75a4e1058
#
_entry.id   ed92a1929cdb38f6329f6fd75a4e1058
#
_cell.length_a   1.000
_cell.length_b   1.000
_cell.length_c   1.000
_cell.angle_alpha   90.00
_cell.angle_beta   90.00
_cell.angle_gamma   90.00
#
_symmetry.space_group_name_H-M   'P 1'
#
loop_
_entity.id
_entity.type
_entity.pdbx_description
1 polymer ?
#
loop_
_entity_poly.entity_id
_entity_poly.type
_entity_poly.pdbx_seq_one_letter_code
_entity_poly.pdbx_strand_id
1 'polypeptide(L)'
;RDVPASLLSYAEQRALEIGATIAGGADVILLDEPTAGMSATETEQAVELIREVTEDKTLVMVEHDMSVVFGLADRVSVLVYGQILATDTPEGIRNNRAVQEAYLGTTEAA
;
A
#
# COMPACT_ATOMS: atom_id res chain seq x y z
N ARG A 1 16.80 -21.30 -2.33
CA ARG A 1 16.74 -21.08 -3.76
C ARG A 1 18.10 -20.73 -4.31
N ASP A 2 18.32 -21.15 -5.53
CA ASP A 2 19.63 -20.96 -6.14
C ASP A 2 19.73 -19.72 -7.03
N VAL A 3 18.62 -18.99 -7.17
CA VAL A 3 18.60 -17.81 -8.02
C VAL A 3 19.19 -16.61 -7.28
N PRO A 4 20.24 -15.98 -7.81
CA PRO A 4 20.77 -14.80 -7.19
C PRO A 4 19.75 -13.66 -7.13
N ALA A 5 19.81 -12.86 -6.06
CA ALA A 5 18.86 -11.77 -5.88
C ALA A 5 18.85 -10.81 -7.07
N SER A 6 20.00 -10.64 -7.73
CA SER A 6 20.10 -9.74 -8.88
C SER A 6 19.30 -10.19 -10.08
N LEU A 7 18.88 -11.46 -10.11
CA LEU A 7 18.08 -12.00 -11.22
C LEU A 7 16.59 -12.00 -10.91
N LEU A 8 16.19 -11.56 -9.70
CA LEU A 8 14.79 -11.48 -9.34
C LEU A 8 14.14 -10.25 -9.99
N SER A 9 12.85 -10.36 -10.29
CA SER A 9 12.10 -9.20 -10.76
C SER A 9 11.98 -8.18 -9.63
N TYR A 10 11.61 -6.96 -9.99
CA TYR A 10 11.42 -5.91 -8.99
C TYR A 10 10.38 -6.33 -7.95
N ALA A 11 9.27 -6.92 -8.40
CA ALA A 11 8.22 -7.37 -7.49
C ALA A 11 8.73 -8.46 -6.55
N GLU A 12 9.53 -9.38 -7.07
CA GLU A 12 10.10 -10.44 -6.24
C GLU A 12 11.06 -9.87 -5.21
N GLN A 13 11.87 -8.88 -5.60
CA GLN A 13 12.77 -8.22 -4.66
C GLN A 13 11.99 -7.51 -3.56
N ARG A 14 10.91 -6.81 -3.92
CA ARG A 14 10.06 -6.15 -2.93
C ARG A 14 9.44 -7.16 -1.97
N ALA A 15 8.95 -8.27 -2.50
CA ALA A 15 8.36 -9.32 -1.68
C ALA A 15 9.39 -9.88 -0.69
N LEU A 16 10.62 -10.05 -1.13
CA LEU A 16 11.69 -10.52 -0.27
C LEU A 16 11.99 -9.52 0.85
N GLU A 17 12.03 -8.22 0.52
CA GLU A 17 12.26 -7.18 1.50
C GLU A 17 11.14 -7.14 2.55
N ILE A 18 9.90 -7.23 2.10
CA ILE A 18 8.75 -7.24 3.00
C ILE A 18 8.83 -8.46 3.92
N GLY A 19 9.10 -9.62 3.35
CA GLY A 19 9.21 -10.84 4.14
C GLY A 19 10.32 -10.75 5.17
N ALA A 20 11.47 -10.17 4.81
CA ALA A 20 12.59 -10.01 5.74
C ALA A 20 12.22 -9.10 6.89
N THR A 21 11.50 -8.01 6.61
CA THR A 21 11.05 -7.09 7.63
C THR A 21 10.14 -7.78 8.63
N ILE A 22 9.22 -8.59 8.14
CA ILE A 22 8.24 -9.27 8.99
C ILE A 22 8.89 -10.41 9.77
N ALA A 23 9.85 -11.09 9.16
CA ALA A 23 10.56 -12.18 9.82
C ALA A 23 11.36 -11.70 11.03
N GLY A 24 11.60 -10.39 11.13
CA GLY A 24 12.27 -9.83 12.30
C GLY A 24 11.42 -9.83 13.57
N GLY A 25 10.14 -10.23 13.48
CA GLY A 25 9.29 -10.38 14.64
C GLY A 25 8.65 -9.10 15.14
N ALA A 26 8.69 -8.02 14.35
CA ALA A 26 8.07 -6.77 14.74
C ALA A 26 6.54 -6.89 14.75
N ASP A 27 5.90 -6.22 15.71
CA ASP A 27 4.43 -6.17 15.78
C ASP A 27 3.86 -5.05 14.92
N VAL A 28 4.66 -4.05 14.61
CA VAL A 28 4.26 -2.92 13.77
C VAL A 28 5.15 -2.92 12.54
N ILE A 29 4.50 -2.96 11.38
CA ILE A 29 5.20 -2.99 10.09
C ILE A 29 4.94 -1.68 9.36
N LEU A 30 6.00 -1.05 8.90
CA LEU A 30 5.90 0.20 8.13
C LEU A 30 6.32 -0.08 6.68
N LEU A 31 5.43 0.23 5.74
CA LEU A 31 5.71 0.06 4.33
C LEU A 31 5.47 1.37 3.60
N ASP A 32 6.46 1.81 2.84
CA ASP A 32 6.39 3.05 2.08
C ASP A 32 6.31 2.71 0.59
N GLU A 33 5.13 2.94 0.00
CA GLU A 33 4.84 2.67 -1.40
C GLU A 33 5.31 1.28 -1.84
N PRO A 34 4.83 0.24 -1.14
CA PRO A 34 5.34 -1.12 -1.39
C PRO A 34 5.08 -1.65 -2.79
N THR A 35 4.12 -1.09 -3.52
CA THR A 35 3.79 -1.58 -4.86
C THR A 35 4.28 -0.64 -5.96
N ALA A 36 5.12 0.34 -5.64
CA ALA A 36 5.63 1.26 -6.65
C ALA A 36 6.38 0.49 -7.74
N GLY A 37 6.06 0.80 -8.99
CA GLY A 37 6.74 0.18 -10.13
C GLY A 37 6.22 -1.19 -10.51
N MET A 38 5.19 -1.69 -9.85
CA MET A 38 4.64 -3.01 -10.15
C MET A 38 3.52 -2.93 -11.17
N SER A 39 3.38 -4.00 -11.97
CA SER A 39 2.23 -4.16 -12.85
C SER A 39 0.97 -4.43 -12.02
N ALA A 40 -0.19 -4.38 -12.66
CA ALA A 40 -1.45 -4.67 -11.97
C ALA A 40 -1.44 -6.07 -11.35
N THR A 41 -0.97 -7.06 -12.10
CA THR A 41 -0.91 -8.44 -11.62
C THR A 41 0.04 -8.56 -10.43
N GLU A 42 1.21 -7.94 -10.56
CA GLU A 42 2.19 -7.97 -9.47
C GLU A 42 1.67 -7.28 -8.24
N THR A 43 0.93 -6.17 -8.42
CA THR A 43 0.33 -5.44 -7.32
C THR A 43 -0.67 -6.32 -6.57
N GLU A 44 -1.51 -7.06 -7.31
CA GLU A 44 -2.47 -7.95 -6.68
C GLU A 44 -1.78 -9.02 -5.85
N GLN A 45 -0.70 -9.59 -6.38
CA GLN A 45 0.06 -10.60 -5.66
C GLN A 45 0.72 -10.02 -4.41
N ALA A 46 1.23 -8.78 -4.52
CA ALA A 46 1.85 -8.12 -3.38
C ALA A 46 0.82 -7.85 -2.28
N VAL A 47 -0.39 -7.41 -2.65
CA VAL A 47 -1.45 -7.15 -1.69
C VAL A 47 -1.82 -8.43 -0.95
N GLU A 48 -1.95 -9.53 -1.66
CA GLU A 48 -2.26 -10.81 -1.04
C GLU A 48 -1.18 -11.22 -0.03
N LEU A 49 0.08 -11.08 -0.44
CA LEU A 49 1.18 -11.41 0.44
C LEU A 49 1.19 -10.55 1.70
N ILE A 50 1.04 -9.24 1.53
CA ILE A 50 1.05 -8.31 2.65
C ILE A 50 -0.09 -8.64 3.61
N ARG A 51 -1.28 -8.90 3.06
CA ARG A 51 -2.43 -9.24 3.91
C ARG A 51 -2.16 -10.47 4.74
N GLU A 52 -1.58 -11.49 4.12
CA GLU A 52 -1.31 -12.77 4.75
C GLU A 52 -0.32 -12.63 5.90
N VAL A 53 0.79 -11.93 5.64
CA VAL A 53 1.89 -11.89 6.59
C VAL A 53 1.71 -10.83 7.68
N THR A 54 0.75 -9.92 7.51
CA THR A 54 0.47 -8.89 8.52
C THR A 54 -0.85 -9.12 9.24
N GLU A 55 -1.43 -10.30 9.11
CA GLU A 55 -2.77 -10.59 9.62
C GLU A 55 -2.92 -10.28 11.09
N ASP A 56 -1.92 -10.62 11.90
CA ASP A 56 -1.96 -10.40 13.34
C ASP A 56 -1.04 -9.26 13.78
N LYS A 57 -0.74 -8.35 12.86
CA LYS A 57 0.17 -7.24 13.12
C LYS A 57 -0.49 -5.91 12.77
N THR A 58 0.13 -4.83 13.22
CA THR A 58 -0.30 -3.49 12.84
C THR A 58 0.51 -3.06 11.62
N LEU A 59 -0.18 -2.73 10.55
CA LEU A 59 0.45 -2.27 9.32
C LEU A 59 0.19 -0.78 9.13
N VAL A 60 1.26 -0.01 8.97
CA VAL A 60 1.17 1.39 8.58
C VAL A 60 1.78 1.49 7.19
N MET A 61 1.02 2.01 6.25
CA MET A 61 1.44 1.99 4.86
C MET A 61 1.19 3.35 4.22
N VAL A 62 2.14 3.81 3.43
CA VAL A 62 1.98 5.00 2.60
C VAL A 62 1.83 4.53 1.17
N GLU A 63 0.72 4.91 0.53
CA GLU A 63 0.43 4.50 -0.84
C GLU A 63 -0.38 5.56 -1.56
N HIS A 64 -0.21 5.63 -2.86
CA HIS A 64 -1.05 6.46 -3.70
C HIS A 64 -1.92 5.63 -4.63
N ASP A 65 -1.74 4.32 -4.65
CA ASP A 65 -2.56 3.40 -5.44
C ASP A 65 -3.78 3.03 -4.60
N MET A 66 -4.94 3.58 -4.96
CA MET A 66 -6.14 3.40 -4.16
C MET A 66 -6.59 1.96 -4.08
N SER A 67 -6.33 1.16 -5.11
CA SER A 67 -6.71 -0.25 -5.07
C SER A 67 -5.94 -0.99 -3.98
N VAL A 68 -4.68 -0.62 -3.76
CA VAL A 68 -3.86 -1.21 -2.70
C VAL A 68 -4.40 -0.78 -1.33
N VAL A 69 -4.68 0.50 -1.18
CA VAL A 69 -5.21 1.05 0.07
C VAL A 69 -6.53 0.37 0.43
N PHE A 70 -7.46 0.32 -0.51
CA PHE A 70 -8.76 -0.28 -0.26
C PHE A 70 -8.68 -1.79 -0.03
N GLY A 71 -7.63 -2.43 -0.54
CA GLY A 71 -7.44 -3.86 -0.34
C GLY A 71 -6.86 -4.24 1.00
N LEU A 72 -6.18 -3.32 1.67
CA LEU A 72 -5.42 -3.64 2.88
C LEU A 72 -5.84 -2.86 4.12
N ALA A 73 -6.27 -1.62 3.96
CA ALA A 73 -6.43 -0.72 5.09
C ALA A 73 -7.77 -0.87 5.80
N ASP A 74 -7.74 -0.76 7.12
CA ASP A 74 -8.95 -0.64 7.93
C ASP A 74 -9.31 0.81 8.15
N ARG A 75 -8.29 1.69 8.16
CA ARG A 75 -8.45 3.12 8.32
C ARG A 75 -7.53 3.82 7.35
N VAL A 76 -8.00 4.90 6.77
CA VAL A 76 -7.25 5.67 5.77
C VAL A 76 -7.21 7.13 6.16
N SER A 77 -6.02 7.71 6.11
CA SER A 77 -5.83 9.15 6.27
C SER A 77 -5.35 9.70 4.94
N VAL A 78 -6.00 10.74 4.46
CA VAL A 78 -5.66 11.37 3.18
C VAL A 78 -4.91 12.67 3.44
N LEU A 79 -3.71 12.78 2.88
CA LEU A 79 -2.90 13.98 3.01
C LEU A 79 -2.91 14.78 1.73
N VAL A 80 -3.10 16.10 1.87
CA VAL A 80 -3.03 17.02 0.75
C VAL A 80 -2.18 18.19 1.21
N TYR A 81 -1.10 18.44 0.50
CA TYR A 81 -0.16 19.50 0.84
C TYR A 81 0.28 19.47 2.30
N GLY A 82 0.57 18.26 2.77
CA GLY A 82 1.09 18.08 4.13
C GLY A 82 0.07 18.16 5.23
N GLN A 83 -1.22 18.26 4.90
CA GLN A 83 -2.29 18.33 5.90
C GLN A 83 -3.24 17.17 5.72
N ILE A 84 -3.75 16.66 6.84
CA ILE A 84 -4.73 15.59 6.79
C ILE A 84 -6.08 16.18 6.40
N LEU A 85 -6.59 15.75 5.25
CA LEU A 85 -7.88 16.18 4.73
C LEU A 85 -9.02 15.41 5.39
N ALA A 86 -8.84 14.12 5.60
CA ALA A 86 -9.87 13.26 6.18
C ALA A 86 -9.23 11.97 6.70
N THR A 87 -9.85 11.38 7.71
CA THR A 87 -9.50 10.05 8.22
C THR A 87 -10.79 9.29 8.41
N ASP A 88 -10.89 8.11 7.80
CA ASP A 88 -12.11 7.32 7.86
C ASP A 88 -11.80 5.88 7.44
N THR A 89 -12.85 5.05 7.43
CA THR A 89 -12.75 3.73 6.81
C THR A 89 -12.53 3.90 5.31
N PRO A 90 -12.04 2.86 4.62
CA PRO A 90 -11.86 2.96 3.17
C PRO A 90 -13.15 3.37 2.45
N GLU A 91 -14.28 2.84 2.88
CA GLU A 91 -15.56 3.18 2.26
C GLU A 91 -15.92 4.65 2.52
N GLY A 92 -15.68 5.13 3.74
CA GLY A 92 -15.93 6.52 4.08
C GLY A 92 -15.07 7.47 3.26
N ILE A 93 -13.82 7.09 3.04
CA ILE A 93 -12.91 7.88 2.22
C ILE A 93 -13.37 7.89 0.77
N ARG A 94 -13.78 6.73 0.25
CA ARG A 94 -14.26 6.64 -1.14
C ARG A 94 -15.46 7.55 -1.38
N ASN A 95 -16.33 7.68 -0.39
CA ASN A 95 -17.54 8.47 -0.52
C ASN A 95 -17.38 9.92 -0.04
N ASN A 96 -16.20 10.31 0.38
CA ASN A 96 -15.95 11.65 0.87
C ASN A 96 -15.77 12.62 -0.30
N ARG A 97 -16.63 13.62 -0.36
CA ARG A 97 -16.64 14.55 -1.49
C ARG A 97 -15.34 15.35 -1.57
N ALA A 98 -14.81 15.80 -0.44
CA ALA A 98 -13.58 16.59 -0.43
C ALA A 98 -12.41 15.76 -0.95
N VAL A 99 -12.37 14.47 -0.59
CA VAL A 99 -11.34 13.56 -1.08
C VAL A 99 -11.49 13.36 -2.58
N GLN A 100 -12.72 13.15 -3.04
CA GLN A 100 -12.98 12.95 -4.46
C GLN A 100 -12.52 14.17 -5.26
N GLU A 101 -12.82 15.36 -4.78
CA GLU A 101 -12.43 16.59 -5.47
C GLU A 101 -10.92 16.76 -5.49
N ALA A 102 -10.26 16.49 -4.37
CA ALA A 102 -8.81 16.66 -4.28
C ALA A 102 -8.08 15.64 -5.16
N TYR A 103 -8.57 14.41 -5.18
CA TYR A 103 -7.90 13.32 -5.89
C TYR A 103 -8.29 13.25 -7.35
N LEU A 104 -9.60 13.24 -7.63
CA LEU A 104 -10.09 13.08 -8.98
C LEU A 104 -10.03 14.38 -9.78
N GLY A 105 -10.16 15.51 -9.10
CA GLY A 105 -10.03 16.78 -9.76
C GLY A 105 -8.68 16.95 -10.42
N THR A 106 -7.63 16.47 -9.76
CA THR A 106 -6.29 16.52 -10.32
C THR A 106 -6.19 15.60 -11.54
N THR A 107 -6.81 14.42 -11.45
CA THR A 107 -6.80 13.46 -12.54
C THR A 107 -7.59 13.97 -13.73
N GLU A 108 -8.75 14.57 -13.47
CA GLU A 108 -9.60 15.04 -14.54
C GLU A 108 -9.05 16.30 -15.22
N ALA A 109 -8.26 17.06 -14.50
CA ALA A 109 -7.62 18.22 -15.06
C ALA A 109 -6.55 17.88 -16.10
N ALA A 110 -6.12 16.63 -16.08
CA ALA A 110 -5.06 16.17 -16.98
C ALA A 110 -5.55 15.83 -18.39
#